data_8823ce08b190762779a2560a27bb54a4
#
_entry.id   8823ce08b190762779a2560a27bb54a4
#
_cell.length_a   1.000
_cell.length_b   1.000
_cell.length_c   1.000
_cell.angle_alpha   90.00
_cell.angle_beta   90.00
_cell.angle_gamma   90.00
#
_symmetry.space_group_name_H-M   'P 1'
#
loop_
_entity.id
_entity.type
_entity.pdbx_description
1 polymer ?
#
loop_
_entity_poly.entity_id
_entity_poly.type
_entity_poly.pdbx_seq_one_letter_code
_entity_poly.pdbx_strand_id
1 'polypeptide(L)'
;RTSGDAVPAIVVCNVDWDAMESAGLTEGQQMLRDAFTAYGVQDYTVLQKGDVRIAVVGVFGKDALSCAPTCELKFKDMIVCVSHSGTWDDPKKSEDELLAKGVPELDLILSGHTHSRIREPIRHGDTYVVSCGEYGKNLGSLSMAQKADGRWQVTDYQLIPITADIPADADTQEVIDRFMYTVDA
;
A
#
# COMPACT_ATOMS: atom_id res chain seq x y z
N ARG A 1 18.91 24.18 -13.58
CA ARG A 1 18.83 23.32 -14.80
C ARG A 1 19.89 23.81 -15.78
N THR A 2 20.89 23.00 -16.08
CA THR A 2 21.75 23.22 -17.24
C THR A 2 20.97 22.81 -18.49
N SER A 3 20.89 23.70 -19.48
CA SER A 3 20.11 23.46 -20.69
C SER A 3 20.68 22.26 -21.44
N GLY A 4 19.90 21.20 -21.55
CA GLY A 4 20.20 20.03 -22.39
C GLY A 4 20.47 18.72 -21.68
N ASP A 5 20.64 18.71 -20.34
CA ASP A 5 20.82 17.47 -19.59
C ASP A 5 19.48 16.87 -19.16
N ALA A 6 19.34 15.55 -19.27
CA ALA A 6 18.19 14.84 -18.74
C ALA A 6 18.18 14.96 -17.20
N VAL A 7 17.13 15.55 -16.65
CA VAL A 7 16.97 15.68 -15.20
C VAL A 7 16.51 14.32 -14.66
N PRO A 8 17.18 13.77 -13.61
CA PRO A 8 16.73 12.52 -12.99
C PRO A 8 15.27 12.64 -12.52
N ALA A 9 14.49 11.59 -12.72
CA ALA A 9 13.16 11.52 -12.11
C ALA A 9 13.28 11.42 -10.59
N ILE A 10 12.47 12.22 -9.88
CA ILE A 10 12.30 12.09 -8.43
C ILE A 10 10.90 11.53 -8.19
N VAL A 11 10.82 10.46 -7.40
CA VAL A 11 9.56 9.81 -7.04
C VAL A 11 9.44 9.71 -5.51
N VAL A 12 8.31 10.19 -4.97
CA VAL A 12 7.96 10.09 -3.54
C VAL A 12 6.44 10.02 -3.44
N CYS A 13 5.90 8.88 -3.01
CA CYS A 13 4.45 8.64 -3.02
C CYS A 13 3.76 8.88 -1.66
N ASN A 14 4.51 9.03 -0.58
CA ASN A 14 3.94 9.09 0.76
C ASN A 14 4.02 10.45 1.46
N VAL A 15 4.24 11.55 0.72
CA VAL A 15 4.06 12.89 1.27
C VAL A 15 2.56 13.15 1.49
N ASP A 16 2.19 13.59 2.67
CA ASP A 16 0.80 13.87 3.03
C ASP A 16 0.42 15.33 2.77
N TRP A 17 0.33 15.67 1.48
CA TRP A 17 -0.07 17.01 1.05
C TRP A 17 -1.48 17.38 1.54
N ASP A 18 -2.41 16.42 1.54
CA ASP A 18 -3.81 16.64 1.93
C ASP A 18 -3.92 17.07 3.40
N ALA A 19 -3.17 16.41 4.29
CA ALA A 19 -3.14 16.80 5.70
C ALA A 19 -2.49 18.17 5.93
N MET A 20 -1.43 18.49 5.19
CA MET A 20 -0.77 19.79 5.28
C MET A 20 -1.67 20.92 4.73
N GLU A 21 -2.33 20.71 3.60
CA GLU A 21 -3.27 21.67 3.01
C GLU A 21 -4.48 21.92 3.89
N SER A 22 -5.06 20.86 4.45
CA SER A 22 -6.21 20.97 5.36
C SER A 22 -5.87 21.77 6.63
N ALA A 23 -4.61 21.73 7.08
CA ALA A 23 -4.11 22.48 8.22
C ALA A 23 -3.69 23.94 7.87
N GLY A 24 -3.60 24.26 6.58
CA GLY A 24 -3.00 25.48 6.05
C GLY A 24 -1.47 25.36 5.94
N LEU A 25 -0.96 25.41 4.71
CA LEU A 25 0.47 25.26 4.45
C LEU A 25 1.26 26.39 5.13
N THR A 26 2.38 26.03 5.75
CA THR A 26 3.40 27.03 6.14
C THR A 26 4.08 27.59 4.89
N GLU A 27 4.80 28.71 5.04
CA GLU A 27 5.58 29.30 3.94
C GLU A 27 6.61 28.27 3.39
N GLY A 28 7.29 27.55 4.29
CA GLY A 28 8.24 26.50 3.91
C GLY A 28 7.59 25.33 3.17
N GLN A 29 6.42 24.88 3.61
CA GLN A 29 5.65 23.83 2.93
C GLN A 29 5.18 24.27 1.55
N GLN A 30 4.72 25.54 1.41
CA GLN A 30 4.34 26.07 0.10
C GLN A 30 5.53 26.14 -0.85
N MET A 31 6.69 26.63 -0.39
CA MET A 31 7.91 26.64 -1.19
C MET A 31 8.33 25.24 -1.64
N LEU A 32 8.23 24.24 -0.76
CA LEU A 32 8.53 22.84 -1.10
C LEU A 32 7.54 22.30 -2.14
N ARG A 33 6.26 22.58 -1.98
CA ARG A 33 5.22 22.17 -2.95
C ARG A 33 5.47 22.76 -4.33
N ASP A 34 5.77 24.05 -4.38
CA ASP A 34 6.11 24.74 -5.62
C ASP A 34 7.36 24.15 -6.28
N ALA A 35 8.37 23.81 -5.47
CA ALA A 35 9.59 23.16 -5.93
C ALA A 35 9.32 21.75 -6.46
N PHE A 36 8.50 20.95 -5.78
CA PHE A 36 8.07 19.61 -6.23
C PHE A 36 7.37 19.70 -7.59
N THR A 37 6.43 20.64 -7.72
CA THR A 37 5.69 20.87 -8.96
C THR A 37 6.62 21.35 -10.08
N ALA A 38 7.48 22.32 -9.82
CA ALA A 38 8.42 22.87 -10.80
C ALA A 38 9.48 21.84 -11.25
N TYR A 39 9.88 20.94 -10.38
CA TYR A 39 10.79 19.85 -10.71
C TYR A 39 10.08 18.71 -11.46
N GLY A 40 8.79 18.51 -11.21
CA GLY A 40 8.00 17.40 -11.74
C GLY A 40 8.18 16.12 -10.91
N VAL A 41 8.20 16.26 -9.57
CA VAL A 41 8.19 15.11 -8.66
C VAL A 41 6.88 14.34 -8.82
N GLN A 42 6.95 13.02 -8.87
CA GLN A 42 5.84 12.12 -9.12
C GLN A 42 5.73 11.06 -8.02
N ASP A 43 4.56 10.46 -7.86
CA ASP A 43 4.36 9.33 -6.95
C ASP A 43 5.09 8.08 -7.45
N TYR A 44 5.13 7.88 -8.76
CA TYR A 44 5.85 6.80 -9.41
C TYR A 44 6.31 7.22 -10.80
N THR A 45 7.24 6.45 -11.38
CA THR A 45 7.62 6.57 -12.80
C THR A 45 7.75 5.19 -13.43
N VAL A 46 7.61 5.13 -14.75
CA VAL A 46 7.83 3.90 -15.51
C VAL A 46 9.00 4.09 -16.45
N LEU A 47 10.00 3.26 -16.30
CA LEU A 47 11.18 3.22 -17.15
C LEU A 47 11.06 2.08 -18.17
N GLN A 48 11.52 2.32 -19.40
CA GLN A 48 11.63 1.30 -20.43
C GLN A 48 13.13 0.99 -20.65
N LYS A 49 13.48 -0.29 -20.53
CA LYS A 49 14.84 -0.76 -20.81
C LYS A 49 14.79 -2.01 -21.69
N GLY A 50 15.02 -1.84 -23.00
CA GLY A 50 14.73 -2.86 -23.99
C GLY A 50 13.23 -3.20 -23.97
N ASP A 51 12.90 -4.48 -23.87
CA ASP A 51 11.51 -4.95 -23.78
C ASP A 51 10.95 -4.99 -22.36
N VAL A 52 11.75 -4.58 -21.35
CA VAL A 52 11.34 -4.59 -19.95
C VAL A 52 10.80 -3.22 -19.53
N ARG A 53 9.59 -3.22 -18.94
CA ARG A 53 8.98 -2.05 -18.29
C ARG A 53 9.19 -2.15 -16.79
N ILE A 54 9.77 -1.10 -16.19
CA ILE A 54 10.12 -1.05 -14.77
C ILE A 54 9.32 0.08 -14.13
N ALA A 55 8.40 -0.24 -13.23
CA ALA A 55 7.76 0.75 -12.38
C ALA A 55 8.65 1.03 -11.17
N VAL A 56 8.89 2.30 -10.89
CA VAL A 56 9.69 2.77 -9.76
C VAL A 56 8.82 3.62 -8.85
N VAL A 57 8.76 3.26 -7.59
CA VAL A 57 8.02 3.97 -6.53
C VAL A 57 9.04 4.44 -5.49
N GLY A 58 8.85 5.63 -4.95
CA GLY A 58 9.68 6.16 -3.87
C GLY A 58 8.89 6.26 -2.57
N VAL A 59 9.47 5.77 -1.48
CA VAL A 59 8.91 5.89 -0.13
C VAL A 59 9.94 6.54 0.78
N PHE A 60 9.53 7.55 1.54
CA PHE A 60 10.37 8.16 2.55
C PHE A 60 10.07 7.53 3.91
N GLY A 61 11.04 6.82 4.46
CA GLY A 61 10.87 6.08 5.71
C GLY A 61 10.90 6.95 6.96
N LYS A 62 10.31 6.46 8.05
CA LYS A 62 10.24 7.17 9.36
C LYS A 62 11.62 7.45 9.93
N ASP A 63 12.55 6.50 9.82
CA ASP A 63 13.93 6.68 10.31
C ASP A 63 14.67 7.77 9.51
N ALA A 64 14.43 7.83 8.20
CA ALA A 64 15.00 8.88 7.34
C ALA A 64 14.48 10.27 7.75
N LEU A 65 13.21 10.38 8.15
CA LEU A 65 12.64 11.63 8.65
C LEU A 65 13.32 12.10 9.94
N SER A 66 13.71 11.17 10.81
CA SER A 66 14.44 11.51 12.05
C SER A 66 15.81 12.18 11.80
N CYS A 67 16.41 11.91 10.64
CA CYS A 67 17.67 12.51 10.21
C CYS A 67 17.50 13.93 9.63
N ALA A 68 16.26 14.37 9.42
CA ALA A 68 15.92 15.70 8.89
C ALA A 68 15.01 16.47 9.86
N PRO A 69 15.50 16.84 11.06
CA PRO A 69 14.67 17.40 12.14
C PRO A 69 14.05 18.77 11.80
N THR A 70 14.54 19.44 10.77
CA THR A 70 14.00 20.72 10.26
C THR A 70 13.07 20.52 9.06
N CYS A 71 12.78 19.28 8.67
CA CYS A 71 11.87 19.01 7.57
C CYS A 71 10.43 19.36 7.96
N GLU A 72 9.81 20.26 7.21
CA GLU A 72 8.43 20.68 7.43
C GLU A 72 7.42 19.75 6.75
N LEU A 73 7.88 18.80 5.90
CA LEU A 73 6.98 17.85 5.23
C LEU A 73 6.39 16.86 6.24
N LYS A 74 5.10 16.60 6.08
CA LYS A 74 4.43 15.48 6.74
C LYS A 74 4.36 14.29 5.78
N PHE A 75 4.52 13.11 6.33
CA PHE A 75 4.40 11.86 5.58
C PHE A 75 3.24 11.04 6.13
N LYS A 76 2.64 10.22 5.28
CA LYS A 76 1.53 9.35 5.68
C LYS A 76 1.98 8.40 6.79
N ASP A 77 1.13 8.28 7.81
CA ASP A 77 1.45 7.53 9.03
C ASP A 77 1.46 6.02 8.81
N MET A 78 0.70 5.52 7.81
CA MET A 78 0.60 4.10 7.46
C MET A 78 0.81 3.89 5.97
N ILE A 79 1.62 2.89 5.63
CA ILE A 79 1.86 2.46 4.25
C ILE A 79 1.34 1.05 4.08
N VAL A 80 0.30 0.92 3.25
CA VAL A 80 -0.33 -0.38 2.92
C VAL A 80 -0.01 -0.74 1.48
N CYS A 81 0.53 -1.94 1.28
CA CYS A 81 0.74 -2.53 -0.02
C CYS A 81 -0.37 -3.53 -0.32
N VAL A 82 -1.05 -3.38 -1.44
CA VAL A 82 -1.94 -4.42 -2.01
C VAL A 82 -1.13 -5.17 -3.05
N SER A 83 -0.86 -6.43 -2.80
CA SER A 83 0.00 -7.27 -3.62
C SER A 83 -0.75 -8.48 -4.18
N HIS A 84 -0.39 -8.87 -5.40
CA HIS A 84 -0.85 -10.11 -6.03
C HIS A 84 0.35 -11.00 -6.41
N SER A 85 1.35 -11.09 -5.51
CA SER A 85 2.55 -11.92 -5.67
C SER A 85 2.50 -13.18 -4.80
N GLY A 86 1.92 -13.09 -3.63
CA GLY A 86 1.55 -14.23 -2.80
C GLY A 86 2.55 -14.63 -1.72
N THR A 87 2.04 -15.50 -0.85
CA THR A 87 2.80 -16.17 0.21
C THR A 87 2.85 -17.67 -0.05
N TRP A 88 4.00 -18.32 0.19
CA TRP A 88 4.23 -19.73 -0.08
C TRP A 88 4.81 -20.42 1.17
N ASP A 89 4.62 -21.74 1.28
CA ASP A 89 5.26 -22.53 2.35
C ASP A 89 6.79 -22.47 2.29
N ASP A 90 7.35 -22.29 1.07
CA ASP A 90 8.78 -22.06 0.89
C ASP A 90 9.09 -20.56 1.03
N PRO A 91 9.79 -20.13 2.12
CA PRO A 91 10.09 -18.72 2.35
C PRO A 91 10.91 -18.05 1.23
N LYS A 92 11.62 -18.83 0.41
CA LYS A 92 12.38 -18.32 -0.72
C LYS A 92 11.52 -17.97 -1.93
N LYS A 93 10.30 -18.50 -1.98
CA LYS A 93 9.31 -18.25 -3.02
C LYS A 93 8.21 -17.31 -2.56
N SER A 94 8.12 -17.04 -1.26
CA SER A 94 7.11 -16.20 -0.65
C SER A 94 7.40 -14.73 -0.94
N GLU A 95 7.02 -14.27 -2.13
CA GLU A 95 7.40 -12.94 -2.66
C GLU A 95 6.92 -11.81 -1.76
N ASP A 96 5.71 -11.91 -1.18
CA ASP A 96 5.20 -10.90 -0.26
C ASP A 96 5.94 -10.87 1.07
N GLU A 97 6.46 -12.02 1.54
CA GLU A 97 7.34 -12.05 2.71
C GLU A 97 8.76 -11.52 2.39
N LEU A 98 9.26 -11.77 1.16
CA LEU A 98 10.51 -11.18 0.70
C LEU A 98 10.37 -9.65 0.57
N LEU A 99 9.22 -9.18 0.09
CA LEU A 99 8.89 -7.76 0.04
C LEU A 99 8.86 -7.13 1.44
N ALA A 100 8.18 -7.78 2.39
CA ALA A 100 8.12 -7.32 3.79
C ALA A 100 9.52 -7.21 4.45
N LYS A 101 10.43 -8.12 4.09
CA LYS A 101 11.83 -8.09 4.57
C LYS A 101 12.67 -7.04 3.88
N GLY A 102 12.40 -6.78 2.59
CA GLY A 102 13.18 -5.88 1.74
C GLY A 102 12.77 -4.42 1.84
N VAL A 103 11.53 -4.15 2.27
CA VAL A 103 10.95 -2.80 2.36
C VAL A 103 10.34 -2.61 3.76
N PRO A 104 11.18 -2.37 4.78
CA PRO A 104 10.74 -2.25 6.17
C PRO A 104 9.88 -1.01 6.46
N GLU A 105 9.74 -0.12 5.48
CA GLU A 105 8.84 1.04 5.53
C GLU A 105 7.37 0.68 5.39
N LEU A 106 7.05 -0.52 4.87
CA LEU A 106 5.68 -1.01 4.79
C LEU A 106 5.18 -1.41 6.18
N ASP A 107 3.96 -0.99 6.51
CA ASP A 107 3.29 -1.40 7.75
C ASP A 107 2.45 -2.66 7.52
N LEU A 108 1.82 -2.78 6.34
CA LEU A 108 0.90 -3.86 6.03
C LEU A 108 0.99 -4.28 4.55
N ILE A 109 0.96 -5.58 4.29
CA ILE A 109 0.79 -6.16 2.95
C ILE A 109 -0.50 -6.99 2.94
N LEU A 110 -1.44 -6.59 2.08
CA LEU A 110 -2.62 -7.38 1.73
C LEU A 110 -2.24 -8.30 0.56
N SER A 111 -1.99 -9.57 0.88
CA SER A 111 -1.47 -10.56 -0.05
C SER A 111 -2.59 -11.31 -0.78
N GLY A 112 -2.44 -11.48 -2.10
CA GLY A 112 -3.32 -12.28 -2.96
C GLY A 112 -2.55 -13.36 -3.72
N HIS A 113 -3.11 -13.86 -4.83
CA HIS A 113 -2.56 -14.82 -5.78
C HIS A 113 -2.53 -16.28 -5.30
N THR A 114 -1.84 -16.60 -4.22
CA THR A 114 -1.60 -17.98 -3.75
C THR A 114 -2.80 -18.58 -3.02
N HIS A 115 -3.89 -17.82 -2.88
CA HIS A 115 -5.09 -18.24 -2.15
C HIS A 115 -4.80 -18.64 -0.68
N SER A 116 -3.68 -18.18 -0.14
CA SER A 116 -3.25 -18.50 1.22
C SER A 116 -4.27 -17.99 2.23
N ARG A 117 -4.68 -18.86 3.14
CA ARG A 117 -5.53 -18.52 4.28
C ARG A 117 -4.66 -18.31 5.51
N ILE A 118 -4.18 -17.09 5.70
CA ILE A 118 -3.32 -16.72 6.82
C ILE A 118 -4.21 -16.49 8.04
N ARG A 119 -4.11 -17.37 9.04
CA ARG A 119 -4.94 -17.30 10.26
C ARG A 119 -4.38 -16.36 11.31
N GLU A 120 -3.08 -16.16 11.30
CA GLU A 120 -2.36 -15.23 12.15
C GLU A 120 -1.46 -14.40 11.26
N PRO A 121 -1.44 -13.05 11.39
CA PRO A 121 -0.61 -12.22 10.54
C PRO A 121 0.85 -12.65 10.56
N ILE A 122 1.45 -12.86 9.39
CA ILE A 122 2.89 -13.10 9.28
C ILE A 122 3.58 -11.77 9.55
N ARG A 123 4.64 -11.79 10.34
CA ARG A 123 5.36 -10.57 10.71
C ARG A 123 6.83 -10.66 10.34
N HIS A 124 7.31 -9.62 9.65
CA HIS A 124 8.72 -9.40 9.38
C HIS A 124 9.12 -7.99 9.83
N GLY A 125 9.93 -7.92 10.90
CA GLY A 125 10.20 -6.63 11.55
C GLY A 125 8.91 -6.00 12.08
N ASP A 126 8.50 -4.86 11.53
CA ASP A 126 7.25 -4.18 11.86
C ASP A 126 6.19 -4.29 10.76
N THR A 127 6.51 -4.94 9.64
CA THR A 127 5.58 -5.19 8.54
C THR A 127 4.74 -6.44 8.80
N TYR A 128 3.43 -6.35 8.61
CA TYR A 128 2.49 -7.46 8.67
C TYR A 128 2.06 -7.88 7.27
N VAL A 129 1.95 -9.20 7.05
CA VAL A 129 1.38 -9.78 5.82
C VAL A 129 0.14 -10.56 6.18
N VAL A 130 -0.98 -10.28 5.51
CA VAL A 130 -2.27 -10.93 5.73
C VAL A 130 -2.90 -11.37 4.41
N SER A 131 -3.67 -12.44 4.44
CA SER A 131 -4.46 -12.92 3.31
C SER A 131 -5.67 -13.70 3.79
N CYS A 132 -6.82 -13.50 3.16
CA CYS A 132 -8.09 -14.12 3.58
C CYS A 132 -8.47 -15.38 2.76
N GLY A 133 -7.59 -15.83 1.88
CA GLY A 133 -7.85 -17.00 1.02
C GLY A 133 -8.42 -16.61 -0.34
N GLU A 134 -9.37 -17.38 -0.84
CA GLU A 134 -9.84 -17.35 -2.22
C GLU A 134 -11.35 -17.10 -2.34
N TYR A 135 -11.77 -16.58 -3.49
CA TYR A 135 -13.14 -16.56 -4.00
C TYR A 135 -14.20 -16.05 -3.01
N GLY A 136 -13.86 -15.07 -2.19
CA GLY A 136 -14.80 -14.51 -1.21
C GLY A 136 -15.23 -15.47 -0.11
N LYS A 137 -14.53 -16.59 0.10
CA LYS A 137 -14.86 -17.57 1.16
C LYS A 137 -14.69 -17.01 2.58
N ASN A 138 -13.84 -16.00 2.73
CA ASN A 138 -13.64 -15.32 4.01
C ASN A 138 -13.53 -13.81 3.79
N LEU A 139 -14.01 -13.07 4.78
CA LEU A 139 -13.69 -11.65 4.96
C LEU A 139 -12.58 -11.55 6.01
N GLY A 140 -11.46 -10.92 5.65
CA GLY A 140 -10.41 -10.56 6.61
C GLY A 140 -10.78 -9.26 7.33
N SER A 141 -10.88 -9.31 8.65
CA SER A 141 -11.03 -8.14 9.52
C SER A 141 -9.76 -7.91 10.28
N LEU A 142 -9.19 -6.71 10.16
CA LEU A 142 -7.92 -6.34 10.78
C LEU A 142 -8.07 -5.01 11.49
N SER A 143 -7.68 -4.95 12.76
CA SER A 143 -7.56 -3.72 13.53
C SER A 143 -6.09 -3.46 13.85
N MET A 144 -5.66 -2.24 13.66
CA MET A 144 -4.31 -1.80 13.99
C MET A 144 -4.34 -0.58 14.89
N ALA A 145 -3.37 -0.44 15.78
CA ALA A 145 -3.16 0.73 16.62
C ALA A 145 -1.73 1.21 16.51
N GLN A 146 -1.57 2.53 16.57
CA GLN A 146 -0.25 3.13 16.58
C GLN A 146 0.36 3.08 17.98
N LYS A 147 1.60 2.64 18.08
CA LYS A 147 2.38 2.65 19.31
C LYS A 147 2.99 4.04 19.57
N ALA A 148 3.49 4.25 20.78
CA ALA A 148 4.12 5.50 21.18
C ALA A 148 5.38 5.85 20.34
N ASP A 149 6.01 4.85 19.73
CA ASP A 149 7.16 5.02 18.82
C ASP A 149 6.74 5.31 17.37
N GLY A 150 5.44 5.49 17.11
CA GLY A 150 4.88 5.77 15.80
C GLY A 150 4.70 4.56 14.88
N ARG A 151 5.10 3.37 15.32
CA ARG A 151 4.91 2.13 14.54
C ARG A 151 3.52 1.57 14.72
N TRP A 152 3.04 0.83 13.75
CA TRP A 152 1.75 0.17 13.81
C TRP A 152 1.85 -1.25 14.36
N GLN A 153 0.84 -1.68 15.10
CA GLN A 153 0.70 -3.05 15.56
C GLN A 153 -0.72 -3.55 15.31
N VAL A 154 -0.83 -4.82 14.95
CA VAL A 154 -2.11 -5.50 14.87
C VAL A 154 -2.64 -5.71 16.29
N THR A 155 -3.86 -5.26 16.54
CA THR A 155 -4.57 -5.43 17.82
C THR A 155 -5.65 -6.48 17.75
N ASP A 156 -6.24 -6.70 16.57
CA ASP A 156 -7.19 -7.76 16.30
C ASP A 156 -7.07 -8.22 14.84
N TYR A 157 -7.24 -9.50 14.59
CA TYR A 157 -7.28 -10.07 13.26
C TYR A 157 -8.17 -11.30 13.23
N GLN A 158 -9.13 -11.31 12.33
CA GLN A 158 -10.09 -12.40 12.20
C GLN A 158 -10.34 -12.72 10.73
N LEU A 159 -10.51 -14.00 10.44
CA LEU A 159 -11.05 -14.48 9.16
C LEU A 159 -12.49 -14.92 9.40
N ILE A 160 -13.41 -14.11 8.94
CA ILE A 160 -14.87 -14.33 9.06
C ILE A 160 -15.32 -15.17 7.86
N PRO A 161 -15.77 -16.41 8.04
CA PRO A 161 -16.27 -17.22 6.95
C PRO A 161 -17.53 -16.60 6.34
N ILE A 162 -17.58 -16.54 5.01
CA ILE A 162 -18.78 -16.16 4.26
C ILE A 162 -19.55 -17.44 3.95
N THR A 163 -20.70 -17.61 4.60
CA THR A 163 -21.55 -18.80 4.48
C THR A 163 -22.89 -18.45 3.84
N ALA A 164 -23.63 -19.47 3.43
CA ALA A 164 -24.96 -19.30 2.85
C ALA A 164 -26.01 -18.71 3.83
N ASP A 165 -25.70 -18.67 5.12
CA ASP A 165 -26.55 -18.06 6.13
C ASP A 165 -26.48 -16.52 6.13
N ILE A 166 -25.48 -15.95 5.48
CA ILE A 166 -25.34 -14.50 5.31
C ILE A 166 -26.27 -14.08 4.17
N PRO A 167 -27.29 -13.24 4.42
CA PRO A 167 -28.20 -12.82 3.37
C PRO A 167 -27.46 -12.01 2.31
N ALA A 168 -27.79 -12.24 1.03
CA ALA A 168 -27.28 -11.44 -0.06
C ALA A 168 -27.79 -9.99 0.04
N ASP A 169 -26.95 -9.06 -0.37
CA ASP A 169 -27.38 -7.69 -0.61
C ASP A 169 -28.32 -7.65 -1.82
N ALA A 170 -29.55 -7.13 -1.63
CA ALA A 170 -30.60 -7.22 -2.64
C ALA A 170 -30.25 -6.46 -3.92
N ASP A 171 -29.63 -5.28 -3.81
CA ASP A 171 -29.29 -4.46 -4.97
C ASP A 171 -28.16 -5.10 -5.79
N THR A 172 -27.16 -5.65 -5.10
CA THR A 172 -26.04 -6.38 -5.73
C THR A 172 -26.57 -7.67 -6.40
N GLN A 173 -27.47 -8.41 -5.75
CA GLN A 173 -28.07 -9.62 -6.31
C GLN A 173 -28.85 -9.30 -7.60
N GLU A 174 -29.64 -8.21 -7.64
CA GLU A 174 -30.36 -7.80 -8.85
C GLU A 174 -29.41 -7.54 -10.01
N VAL A 175 -28.25 -6.91 -9.78
CA VAL A 175 -27.25 -6.68 -10.81
C VAL A 175 -26.66 -8.00 -11.34
N ILE A 176 -26.37 -8.93 -10.43
CA ILE A 176 -25.86 -10.27 -10.78
C ILE A 176 -26.89 -11.03 -11.62
N ASP A 177 -28.13 -11.06 -11.18
CA ASP A 177 -29.22 -11.78 -11.87
C ASP A 177 -29.46 -11.22 -13.28
N ARG A 178 -29.42 -9.91 -13.44
CA ARG A 178 -29.51 -9.25 -14.74
C ARG A 178 -28.36 -9.59 -15.66
N PHE A 179 -27.14 -9.65 -15.12
CA PHE A 179 -25.96 -10.05 -15.88
C PHE A 179 -26.07 -11.52 -16.32
N MET A 180 -26.40 -12.43 -15.40
CA MET A 180 -26.55 -13.85 -15.69
C MET A 180 -27.64 -14.11 -16.75
N TYR A 181 -28.78 -13.42 -16.65
CA TYR A 181 -29.80 -13.49 -17.69
C TYR A 181 -29.30 -13.09 -19.09
N THR A 182 -28.39 -12.12 -19.15
CA THR A 182 -27.81 -11.67 -20.43
C THR A 182 -26.78 -12.67 -20.99
N VAL A 183 -26.09 -13.40 -20.11
CA VAL A 183 -25.07 -14.38 -20.51
C VAL A 183 -25.70 -15.72 -20.94
N ASP A 184 -26.83 -16.10 -20.33
CA ASP A 184 -27.54 -17.37 -20.61
C ASP A 184 -28.54 -17.25 -21.79
N ALA A 185 -28.73 -16.06 -22.35
CA ALA A 185 -29.62 -15.79 -23.50
C ALA A 185 -28.86 -15.82 -24.85
#